data_f620c1fd72f6921f457cc40ba5f34448
#
_entry.id   f620c1fd72f6921f457cc40ba5f34448
#
_cell.length_a   1.000
_cell.length_b   1.000
_cell.length_c   1.000
_cell.angle_alpha   90.00
_cell.angle_beta   90.00
_cell.angle_gamma   90.00
#
_symmetry.space_group_name_H-M   'P 1'
#
loop_
_entity.id
_entity.type
_entity.pdbx_description
1 polymer ?
#
loop_
_entity_poly.entity_id
_entity_poly.type
_entity_poly.pdbx_seq_one_letter_code
_entity_poly.pdbx_strand_id
1 'polypeptide(L)'
;NRYNENVLFSSFRGKRKLSAFILSGNTGQDGISWQDEQKYGGNDNISMDVDDDGNVNFQWNGSVDQEPYVDPQNGYITNVNAGLQYSNKWNDKYNFNLSPKYNSQQYTNNKQTYTQSQVGDSVLNSNSTEIDNVNRHNFKIKAILDMKLDSMNSLKITSNTNFYHTESGSNTDAISTGGNGTLKNTSTRDL
;
A
#
# COMPACT_ATOMS: atom_id res chain seq x y z
N ASN A 1 21.02 2.42 -5.84
CA ASN A 1 20.27 2.91 -7.01
C ASN A 1 18.81 3.06 -6.62
N ARG A 2 18.23 4.23 -6.94
CA ARG A 2 16.80 4.48 -6.76
C ARG A 2 16.11 4.44 -8.12
N TYR A 3 14.93 3.85 -8.16
CA TYR A 3 14.11 3.77 -9.37
C TYR A 3 12.64 3.96 -9.02
N ASN A 4 11.88 4.41 -9.98
CA ASN A 4 10.43 4.50 -9.95
C ASN A 4 9.93 4.32 -11.39
N GLU A 5 9.23 3.24 -11.64
CA GLU A 5 8.72 2.86 -12.95
C GLU A 5 7.21 2.74 -12.88
N ASN A 6 6.53 3.28 -13.87
CA ASN A 6 5.10 3.16 -14.00
C ASN A 6 4.72 2.78 -15.43
N VAL A 7 3.79 1.87 -15.56
CA VAL A 7 3.18 1.49 -16.83
C VAL A 7 1.67 1.60 -16.68
N LEU A 8 1.05 2.27 -17.62
CA LEU A 8 -0.38 2.46 -17.66
C LEU A 8 -0.91 2.09 -19.03
N PHE A 9 -1.96 1.29 -19.05
CA PHE A 9 -2.71 0.93 -20.24
C PHE A 9 -4.17 1.32 -20.06
N SER A 10 -4.77 1.93 -21.09
CA SER A 10 -6.19 2.24 -21.10
C SER A 10 -6.80 1.95 -22.48
N SER A 11 -7.97 1.35 -22.48
CA SER A 11 -8.74 1.02 -23.69
C SER A 11 -10.20 1.36 -23.47
N PHE A 12 -10.72 2.20 -24.35
CA PHE A 12 -12.11 2.64 -24.33
C PHE A 12 -12.79 2.19 -25.64
N ARG A 13 -13.86 1.41 -25.52
CA ARG A 13 -14.62 0.94 -26.68
C ARG A 13 -16.12 1.00 -26.40
N GLY A 14 -16.77 2.05 -26.89
CA GLY A 14 -18.18 2.30 -26.60
C GLY A 14 -18.41 2.47 -25.11
N LYS A 15 -19.30 1.66 -24.54
CA LYS A 15 -19.62 1.68 -23.10
C LYS A 15 -18.65 0.85 -22.23
N ARG A 16 -17.65 0.20 -22.85
CA ARG A 16 -16.64 -0.59 -22.16
C ARG A 16 -15.39 0.24 -21.92
N LYS A 17 -14.93 0.28 -20.68
CA LYS A 17 -13.68 0.91 -20.27
C LYS A 17 -12.81 -0.15 -19.59
N LEU A 18 -11.55 -0.22 -19.94
CA LEU A 18 -10.54 -1.06 -19.35
C LEU A 18 -9.30 -0.24 -19.09
N SER A 19 -8.82 -0.23 -17.87
CA SER A 19 -7.54 0.39 -17.52
C SER A 19 -6.75 -0.60 -16.67
N ALA A 20 -5.44 -0.65 -16.87
CA ALA A 20 -4.52 -1.44 -16.08
C ALA A 20 -3.28 -0.62 -15.79
N PHE A 21 -2.72 -0.77 -14.59
CA PHE A 21 -1.49 -0.11 -14.22
C PHE A 21 -0.57 -1.04 -13.44
N ILE A 22 0.71 -0.80 -13.56
CA ILE A 22 1.75 -1.39 -12.72
C ILE A 22 2.71 -0.27 -12.34
N LEU A 23 3.02 -0.18 -11.06
CA LEU A 23 3.99 0.73 -10.49
C LEU A 23 5.00 -0.10 -9.72
N SER A 24 6.27 0.22 -9.89
CA SER A 24 7.34 -0.40 -9.11
C SER A 24 8.37 0.65 -8.76
N GLY A 25 8.79 0.72 -7.51
CA GLY A 25 9.75 1.71 -7.06
C GLY A 25 10.37 1.41 -5.71
N ASN A 26 11.50 2.06 -5.46
CA ASN A 26 12.19 2.04 -4.18
C ASN A 26 12.48 3.45 -3.65
N THR A 27 11.71 4.43 -4.08
CA THR A 27 11.86 5.84 -3.69
C THR A 27 11.04 6.23 -2.47
N GLY A 28 10.27 5.29 -1.90
CA GLY A 28 9.33 5.54 -0.80
C GLY A 28 7.99 6.15 -1.24
N GLN A 29 7.72 6.21 -2.54
CA GLN A 29 6.41 6.57 -3.04
C GLN A 29 5.52 5.33 -3.06
N ASP A 30 4.46 5.36 -2.27
CA ASP A 30 3.61 4.20 -1.99
C ASP A 30 2.40 4.08 -2.92
N GLY A 31 2.32 4.86 -3.98
CA GLY A 31 1.15 4.83 -4.84
C GLY A 31 1.30 5.57 -6.15
N ILE A 32 0.25 5.50 -6.92
CA ILE A 32 0.03 6.34 -8.09
C ILE A 32 -0.02 7.80 -7.61
N SER A 33 0.53 8.73 -8.40
CA SER A 33 0.37 10.15 -8.09
C SER A 33 -1.12 10.48 -7.96
N TRP A 34 -1.48 11.42 -7.08
CA TRP A 34 -2.88 11.83 -6.88
C TRP A 34 -3.57 12.24 -8.19
N GLN A 35 -2.82 12.81 -9.14
CA GLN A 35 -3.32 13.16 -10.48
C GLN A 35 -3.65 11.94 -11.32
N ASP A 36 -2.87 10.87 -11.20
CA ASP A 36 -3.09 9.63 -11.92
C ASP A 36 -4.19 8.80 -11.25
N GLU A 37 -4.33 8.86 -9.92
CA GLU A 37 -5.46 8.27 -9.20
C GLU A 37 -6.80 8.86 -9.64
N GLN A 38 -6.89 10.17 -9.80
CA GLN A 38 -8.09 10.82 -10.32
C GLN A 38 -8.40 10.40 -11.76
N LYS A 39 -7.36 10.27 -12.58
CA LYS A 39 -7.51 9.98 -14.01
C LYS A 39 -7.86 8.54 -14.30
N TYR A 40 -7.41 7.60 -13.48
CA TYR A 40 -7.45 6.17 -13.74
C TYR A 40 -8.24 5.35 -12.71
N GLY A 41 -8.88 6.02 -11.75
CA GLY A 41 -9.73 5.38 -10.76
C GLY A 41 -8.98 4.48 -9.78
N GLY A 42 -7.71 4.81 -9.52
CA GLY A 42 -6.84 4.06 -8.61
C GLY A 42 -7.25 4.13 -7.14
N ASN A 43 -8.09 5.07 -6.75
CA ASN A 43 -8.49 5.26 -5.36
C ASN A 43 -9.77 4.49 -5.02
N ASP A 44 -9.73 3.62 -4.02
CA ASP A 44 -10.89 2.86 -3.51
C ASP A 44 -11.96 3.76 -2.90
N ASN A 45 -11.62 5.02 -2.61
CA ASN A 45 -12.49 6.02 -2.00
C ASN A 45 -13.23 6.89 -3.02
N ILE A 46 -12.90 6.79 -4.30
CA ILE A 46 -13.59 7.53 -5.37
C ILE A 46 -14.46 6.55 -6.14
N SER A 47 -15.78 6.65 -5.99
CA SER A 47 -16.71 6.03 -6.91
C SER A 47 -16.95 6.99 -8.08
N MET A 48 -16.66 6.55 -9.27
CA MET A 48 -16.94 7.25 -10.50
C MET A 48 -18.29 6.75 -11.03
N ASP A 49 -19.29 7.61 -11.00
CA ASP A 49 -20.58 7.36 -11.63
C ASP A 49 -20.65 8.18 -12.93
N VAL A 50 -21.04 7.55 -14.01
CA VAL A 50 -21.26 8.23 -15.29
C VAL A 50 -22.75 8.21 -15.55
N ASP A 51 -23.38 9.39 -15.53
CA ASP A 51 -24.79 9.51 -15.83
C ASP A 51 -25.12 9.20 -17.31
N ASP A 52 -26.42 9.14 -17.63
CA ASP A 52 -26.90 8.80 -18.96
C ASP A 52 -26.49 9.83 -20.04
N ASP A 53 -26.09 11.04 -19.63
CA ASP A 53 -25.64 12.15 -20.50
C ASP A 53 -24.11 12.17 -20.68
N GLY A 54 -23.40 11.23 -20.05
CA GLY A 54 -21.95 11.11 -20.16
C GLY A 54 -21.17 11.99 -19.16
N ASN A 55 -21.87 12.64 -18.20
CA ASN A 55 -21.20 13.40 -17.17
C ASN A 55 -20.61 12.45 -16.11
N VAL A 56 -19.39 12.74 -15.70
CA VAL A 56 -18.67 11.95 -14.70
C VAL A 56 -18.87 12.58 -13.33
N ASN A 57 -19.61 11.89 -12.47
CA ASN A 57 -19.77 12.27 -11.07
C ASN A 57 -18.76 11.50 -10.21
N PHE A 58 -17.88 12.21 -9.53
CA PHE A 58 -16.95 11.66 -8.56
C PHE A 58 -17.58 11.76 -7.17
N GLN A 59 -17.86 10.63 -6.54
CA GLN A 59 -18.25 10.58 -5.13
C GLN A 59 -17.04 10.18 -4.28
N TRP A 60 -16.65 11.08 -3.38
CA TRP A 60 -15.65 10.83 -2.36
C TRP A 60 -16.31 10.12 -1.16
N ASN A 61 -16.00 8.86 -0.94
CA ASN A 61 -16.36 8.14 0.28
C ASN A 61 -15.18 8.18 1.25
N GLY A 62 -15.19 9.13 2.17
CA GLY A 62 -14.10 9.55 3.03
C GLY A 62 -13.51 8.57 4.05
N SER A 63 -13.42 7.28 3.75
CA SER A 63 -12.56 6.36 4.50
C SER A 63 -11.23 6.27 3.79
N VAL A 64 -10.27 7.04 4.24
CA VAL A 64 -8.86 6.88 3.87
C VAL A 64 -8.42 5.55 4.50
N ASP A 65 -8.46 4.47 3.75
CA ASP A 65 -7.64 3.30 4.05
C ASP A 65 -6.18 3.76 3.91
N GLN A 66 -5.63 4.24 5.01
CA GLN A 66 -4.22 4.59 5.06
C GLN A 66 -3.44 3.29 4.84
N GLU A 67 -2.93 3.10 3.65
CA GLU A 67 -1.84 2.16 3.45
C GLU A 67 -0.73 2.60 4.40
N PRO A 68 -0.13 1.68 5.18
CA PRO A 68 0.85 2.05 6.17
C PRO A 68 2.01 2.76 5.48
N TYR A 69 2.12 4.05 5.73
CA TYR A 69 3.23 4.87 5.27
C TYR A 69 4.48 4.47 6.03
N VAL A 70 5.52 4.11 5.32
CA VAL A 70 6.85 3.89 5.90
C VAL A 70 7.74 5.05 5.47
N ASP A 71 8.27 5.78 6.44
CA ASP A 71 9.18 6.89 6.19
C ASP A 71 10.44 6.39 5.46
N PRO A 72 10.71 6.87 4.24
CA PRO A 72 11.89 6.47 3.46
C PRO A 72 13.23 6.80 4.13
N GLN A 73 13.21 7.66 5.16
CA GLN A 73 14.42 8.00 5.93
C GLN A 73 14.82 6.90 6.91
N ASN A 74 13.90 6.00 7.25
CA ASN A 74 14.11 4.96 8.25
C ASN A 74 14.46 3.60 7.67
N GLY A 75 14.69 3.47 6.36
CA GLY A 75 15.07 2.20 5.75
C GLY A 75 14.96 2.14 4.23
N TYR A 76 15.15 0.95 3.70
CA TYR A 76 14.96 0.66 2.28
C TYR A 76 13.59 0.07 2.06
N ILE A 77 12.82 0.69 1.17
CA ILE A 77 11.48 0.26 0.83
C ILE A 77 11.41 -0.05 -0.66
N THR A 78 10.79 -1.15 -1.01
CA THR A 78 10.46 -1.50 -2.39
C THR A 78 8.97 -1.77 -2.46
N ASN A 79 8.29 -1.07 -3.36
CA ASN A 79 6.85 -1.19 -3.56
C ASN A 79 6.55 -1.69 -4.97
N VAL A 80 5.57 -2.56 -5.08
CA VAL A 80 4.94 -2.96 -6.34
C VAL A 80 3.44 -2.83 -6.18
N ASN A 81 2.84 -1.97 -6.98
CA ASN A 81 1.40 -1.76 -7.04
C ASN A 81 0.90 -2.12 -8.42
N ALA A 82 -0.10 -2.97 -8.51
CA ALA A 82 -0.75 -3.34 -9.75
C ALA A 82 -2.27 -3.27 -9.59
N GLY A 83 -2.94 -2.79 -10.61
CA GLY A 83 -4.40 -2.74 -10.59
C GLY A 83 -4.99 -2.82 -11.97
N LEU A 84 -6.24 -3.24 -11.98
CA LEU A 84 -7.07 -3.28 -13.17
C LEU A 84 -8.41 -2.66 -12.85
N GLN A 85 -8.93 -1.87 -13.73
CA GLN A 85 -10.28 -1.34 -13.66
C GLN A 85 -11.03 -1.73 -14.94
N TYR A 86 -12.13 -2.40 -14.74
CA TYR A 86 -13.05 -2.75 -15.81
C TYR A 86 -14.42 -2.15 -15.52
N SER A 87 -14.99 -1.44 -16.48
CA SER A 87 -16.37 -0.94 -16.44
C SER A 87 -17.06 -1.23 -17.76
N ASN A 88 -18.29 -1.69 -17.67
CA ASN A 88 -19.11 -1.90 -18.85
C ASN A 88 -20.60 -1.71 -18.53
N LYS A 89 -21.31 -1.06 -19.45
CA LYS A 89 -22.76 -0.85 -19.35
C LYS A 89 -23.44 -1.62 -20.49
N TRP A 90 -24.27 -2.62 -20.12
CA TRP A 90 -25.04 -3.43 -21.08
C TRP A 90 -26.49 -2.99 -21.14
N ASN A 91 -26.99 -2.73 -22.32
CA ASN A 91 -28.44 -2.45 -22.58
C ASN A 91 -29.03 -1.35 -21.71
N ASP A 92 -28.26 -0.37 -21.24
CA ASP A 92 -28.66 0.70 -20.33
C ASP A 92 -29.33 0.25 -19.03
N LYS A 93 -29.39 -1.07 -18.80
CA LYS A 93 -29.99 -1.68 -17.60
C LYS A 93 -28.94 -2.21 -16.63
N TYR A 94 -27.76 -2.58 -17.11
CA TYR A 94 -26.74 -3.22 -16.27
C TYR A 94 -25.46 -2.43 -16.35
N ASN A 95 -24.96 -1.97 -15.21
CA ASN A 95 -23.65 -1.34 -15.11
C ASN A 95 -22.78 -2.19 -14.17
N PHE A 96 -21.66 -2.66 -14.68
CA PHE A 96 -20.72 -3.49 -13.93
C PHE A 96 -19.38 -2.82 -13.85
N ASN A 97 -18.85 -2.68 -12.62
CA ASN A 97 -17.53 -2.18 -12.34
C ASN A 97 -16.75 -3.21 -11.53
N LEU A 98 -15.52 -3.48 -11.94
CA LEU A 98 -14.60 -4.39 -11.26
C LEU A 98 -13.24 -3.74 -11.13
N SER A 99 -12.70 -3.70 -9.91
CA SER A 99 -11.42 -3.07 -9.60
C SER A 99 -10.59 -3.98 -8.67
N PRO A 100 -9.89 -5.00 -9.20
CA PRO A 100 -8.87 -5.70 -8.43
C PRO A 100 -7.61 -4.85 -8.34
N LYS A 101 -6.98 -4.85 -7.15
CA LYS A 101 -5.71 -4.21 -6.86
C LYS A 101 -4.82 -5.13 -6.06
N TYR A 102 -3.54 -5.08 -6.34
CA TYR A 102 -2.50 -5.77 -5.60
C TYR A 102 -1.42 -4.78 -5.20
N ASN A 103 -1.07 -4.79 -3.93
CA ASN A 103 0.05 -4.05 -3.37
C ASN A 103 1.01 -5.03 -2.69
N SER A 104 2.29 -4.90 -3.00
CA SER A 104 3.38 -5.60 -2.33
C SER A 104 4.39 -4.59 -1.86
N GLN A 105 4.69 -4.62 -0.57
CA GLN A 105 5.66 -3.74 0.06
C GLN A 105 6.72 -4.57 0.78
N GLN A 106 7.96 -4.36 0.45
CA GLN A 106 9.11 -4.94 1.11
C GLN A 106 9.91 -3.83 1.78
N TYR A 107 10.10 -3.94 3.08
CA TYR A 107 10.80 -2.96 3.90
C TYR A 107 11.93 -3.63 4.66
N THR A 108 13.10 -3.02 4.62
CA THR A 108 14.27 -3.41 5.41
C THR A 108 14.80 -2.18 6.14
N ASN A 109 14.88 -2.26 7.45
CA ASN A 109 15.47 -1.25 8.31
C ASN A 109 16.76 -1.78 8.94
N ASN A 110 17.77 -0.92 9.06
CA ASN A 110 18.98 -1.20 9.81
C ASN A 110 19.24 -0.02 10.74
N LYS A 111 18.95 -0.22 12.03
CA LYS A 111 19.07 0.80 13.05
C LYS A 111 20.22 0.49 13.97
N GLN A 112 21.12 1.43 14.13
CA GLN A 112 22.18 1.39 15.13
C GLN A 112 21.87 2.38 16.25
N THR A 113 21.90 1.88 17.49
CA THR A 113 21.66 2.70 18.68
C THR A 113 22.87 2.61 19.59
N TYR A 114 23.46 3.74 19.88
CA TYR A 114 24.52 3.86 20.88
C TYR A 114 23.96 4.55 22.12
N THR A 115 24.10 3.90 23.27
CA THR A 115 23.64 4.42 24.56
C THR A 115 24.81 4.43 25.52
N GLN A 116 25.03 5.57 26.16
CA GLN A 116 25.98 5.69 27.28
C GLN A 116 25.19 5.98 28.57
N SER A 117 25.40 5.16 29.54
CA SER A 117 24.74 5.27 30.85
C SER A 117 25.79 5.36 31.96
N GLN A 118 25.58 6.26 32.93
CA GLN A 118 26.39 6.34 34.11
C GLN A 118 25.68 5.62 35.27
N VAL A 119 26.33 4.65 35.85
CA VAL A 119 25.83 3.86 36.99
C VAL A 119 26.83 4.01 38.15
N GLY A 120 26.54 4.91 39.09
CA GLY A 120 27.48 5.33 40.13
C GLY A 120 28.72 5.99 39.52
N ASP A 121 29.91 5.52 39.87
CA ASP A 121 31.18 5.99 39.32
C ASP A 121 31.60 5.25 38.03
N SER A 122 30.77 4.36 37.54
CA SER A 122 31.06 3.55 36.35
C SER A 122 30.27 4.01 35.14
N VAL A 123 30.91 4.01 33.98
CA VAL A 123 30.27 4.27 32.67
C VAL A 123 29.99 2.94 31.99
N LEU A 124 28.77 2.78 31.48
CA LEU A 124 28.36 1.66 30.68
C LEU A 124 28.00 2.18 29.26
N ASN A 125 28.67 1.63 28.26
CA ASN A 125 28.38 1.91 26.86
C ASN A 125 27.65 0.70 26.26
N SER A 126 26.53 0.92 25.59
CA SER A 126 25.79 -0.11 24.87
C SER A 126 25.68 0.27 23.40
N ASN A 127 26.04 -0.65 22.53
CA ASN A 127 25.83 -0.55 21.10
C ASN A 127 24.88 -1.66 20.65
N SER A 128 23.79 -1.28 20.04
CA SER A 128 22.77 -2.20 19.55
C SER A 128 22.55 -1.99 18.06
N THR A 129 22.54 -3.09 17.30
CA THR A 129 22.15 -3.14 15.89
C THR A 129 20.86 -3.93 15.77
N GLU A 130 19.84 -3.32 15.20
CA GLU A 130 18.53 -3.90 14.95
C GLU A 130 18.28 -3.94 13.43
N ILE A 131 17.98 -5.12 12.91
CA ILE A 131 17.64 -5.34 11.50
C ILE A 131 16.22 -5.85 11.43
N ASP A 132 15.33 -5.05 10.85
CA ASP A 132 13.93 -5.38 10.65
C ASP A 132 13.69 -5.68 9.16
N ASN A 133 13.01 -6.78 8.88
CA ASN A 133 12.53 -7.13 7.55
C ASN A 133 11.03 -7.33 7.61
N VAL A 134 10.29 -6.62 6.77
CA VAL A 134 8.83 -6.71 6.70
C VAL A 134 8.41 -6.89 5.26
N ASN A 135 7.65 -7.94 4.98
CA ASN A 135 6.99 -8.20 3.71
C ASN A 135 5.49 -8.09 3.90
N ARG A 136 4.85 -7.23 3.13
CA ARG A 136 3.40 -7.02 3.14
C ARG A 136 2.84 -7.28 1.76
N HIS A 137 1.73 -8.01 1.72
CA HIS A 137 0.97 -8.27 0.52
C HIS A 137 -0.49 -7.93 0.79
N ASN A 138 -1.07 -7.11 -0.05
CA ASN A 138 -2.47 -6.73 0.06
C ASN A 138 -3.14 -6.90 -1.30
N PHE A 139 -4.21 -7.68 -1.35
CA PHE A 139 -5.02 -7.88 -2.53
C PHE A 139 -6.46 -7.48 -2.24
N LYS A 140 -6.91 -6.43 -2.92
CA LYS A 140 -8.26 -5.87 -2.79
C LYS A 140 -9.04 -6.11 -4.08
N ILE A 141 -10.30 -6.50 -3.94
CA ILE A 141 -11.24 -6.61 -5.05
C ILE A 141 -12.50 -5.82 -4.69
N LYS A 142 -12.86 -4.87 -5.54
CA LYS A 142 -14.14 -4.18 -5.47
C LYS A 142 -14.94 -4.51 -6.72
N ALA A 143 -16.15 -5.00 -6.54
CA ALA A 143 -17.10 -5.25 -7.61
C ALA A 143 -18.43 -4.54 -7.32
N ILE A 144 -18.95 -3.83 -8.29
CA ILE A 144 -20.25 -3.14 -8.21
C ILE A 144 -21.07 -3.57 -9.41
N LEU A 145 -22.28 -4.01 -9.15
CA LEU A 145 -23.27 -4.33 -10.18
C LEU A 145 -24.55 -3.51 -9.88
N ASP A 146 -24.85 -2.57 -10.77
CA ASP A 146 -26.10 -1.82 -10.75
C ASP A 146 -27.02 -2.37 -11.81
N MET A 147 -28.25 -2.72 -11.44
CA MET A 147 -29.26 -3.28 -12.32
C MET A 147 -30.57 -2.46 -12.23
N LYS A 148 -31.07 -2.01 -13.37
CA LYS A 148 -32.43 -1.47 -13.50
C LYS A 148 -33.36 -2.62 -13.86
N LEU A 149 -34.17 -3.11 -12.90
CA LEU A 149 -35.10 -4.22 -13.12
C LEU A 149 -36.29 -3.75 -13.96
N ASP A 150 -36.85 -2.60 -13.59
CA ASP A 150 -37.93 -1.90 -14.29
C ASP A 150 -37.85 -0.37 -14.08
N SER A 151 -38.89 0.37 -14.45
CA SER A 151 -38.92 1.84 -14.29
C SER A 151 -38.98 2.31 -12.84
N MET A 152 -39.36 1.45 -11.88
CA MET A 152 -39.50 1.79 -10.47
C MET A 152 -38.51 1.03 -9.57
N ASN A 153 -37.91 -0.05 -10.07
CA ASN A 153 -37.09 -0.95 -9.26
C ASN A 153 -35.66 -1.01 -9.80
N SER A 154 -34.70 -0.79 -8.90
CA SER A 154 -33.27 -0.96 -9.17
C SER A 154 -32.63 -1.80 -8.07
N LEU A 155 -31.59 -2.53 -8.42
CA LEU A 155 -30.78 -3.34 -7.49
C LEU A 155 -29.32 -2.97 -7.66
N LYS A 156 -28.67 -2.66 -6.55
CA LYS A 156 -27.22 -2.42 -6.48
C LYS A 156 -26.57 -3.48 -5.59
N ILE A 157 -25.62 -4.19 -6.13
CA ILE A 157 -24.81 -5.16 -5.39
C ILE A 157 -23.38 -4.62 -5.35
N THR A 158 -22.84 -4.49 -4.15
CA THR A 158 -21.45 -4.07 -3.92
C THR A 158 -20.73 -5.16 -3.14
N SER A 159 -19.61 -5.61 -3.65
CA SER A 159 -18.71 -6.55 -2.98
C SER A 159 -17.35 -5.90 -2.81
N ASN A 160 -16.85 -5.87 -1.56
CA ASN A 160 -15.50 -5.43 -1.22
C ASN A 160 -14.81 -6.59 -0.50
N THR A 161 -13.68 -7.04 -1.03
CA THR A 161 -12.90 -8.12 -0.45
C THR A 161 -11.46 -7.67 -0.33
N ASN A 162 -10.86 -7.91 0.84
CA ASN A 162 -9.47 -7.57 1.12
C ASN A 162 -8.77 -8.79 1.72
N PHE A 163 -7.67 -9.20 1.10
CA PHE A 163 -6.75 -10.24 1.59
C PHE A 163 -5.44 -9.56 1.94
N TYR A 164 -5.09 -9.65 3.21
CA TYR A 164 -3.88 -9.05 3.75
C TYR A 164 -2.99 -10.12 4.35
N HIS A 165 -1.71 -10.10 3.99
CA HIS A 165 -0.69 -10.97 4.53
C HIS A 165 0.54 -10.16 4.88
N THR A 166 1.06 -10.35 6.10
CA THR A 166 2.29 -9.69 6.56
C THR A 166 3.20 -10.74 7.20
N GLU A 167 4.44 -10.73 6.77
CA GLU A 167 5.54 -11.44 7.40
C GLU A 167 6.52 -10.39 7.93
N SER A 168 6.94 -10.53 9.18
CA SER A 168 7.92 -9.66 9.81
C SER A 168 8.93 -10.48 10.59
N GLY A 169 10.19 -10.08 10.51
CA GLY A 169 11.27 -10.61 11.31
C GLY A 169 12.16 -9.49 11.82
N SER A 170 12.59 -9.56 13.05
CA SER A 170 13.52 -8.61 13.67
C SER A 170 14.67 -9.35 14.32
N ASN A 171 15.89 -8.95 14.01
CA ASN A 171 17.10 -9.44 14.67
C ASN A 171 17.78 -8.26 15.38
N THR A 172 18.06 -8.44 16.66
CA THR A 172 18.72 -7.42 17.48
C THR A 172 19.97 -8.00 18.13
N ASP A 173 21.11 -7.42 17.82
CA ASP A 173 22.38 -7.69 18.48
C ASP A 173 22.78 -6.50 19.35
N ALA A 174 23.09 -6.74 20.61
CA ALA A 174 23.52 -5.71 21.53
C ALA A 174 24.79 -6.13 22.28
N ILE A 175 25.75 -5.21 22.33
CA ILE A 175 27.01 -5.36 23.05
C ILE A 175 27.13 -4.24 24.07
N SER A 176 27.37 -4.60 25.34
CA SER A 176 27.58 -3.64 26.40
C SER A 176 29.03 -3.74 26.93
N THR A 177 29.71 -2.60 27.04
CA THR A 177 31.08 -2.49 27.52
C THR A 177 31.18 -1.49 28.66
N GLY A 178 32.07 -1.74 29.62
CA GLY A 178 32.42 -0.75 30.63
C GLY A 178 33.19 0.43 30.04
N GLY A 179 33.31 1.53 30.78
CA GLY A 179 34.05 2.73 30.38
C GLY A 179 35.52 2.50 30.06
N ASN A 180 36.11 1.41 30.57
CA ASN A 180 37.47 0.94 30.26
C ASN A 180 37.53 -0.01 29.04
N GLY A 181 36.43 -0.18 28.32
CA GLY A 181 36.35 -1.06 27.14
C GLY A 181 36.16 -2.56 27.46
N THR A 182 36.05 -2.96 28.73
CA THR A 182 35.80 -4.36 29.07
C THR A 182 34.38 -4.78 28.70
N LEU A 183 34.27 -5.93 27.99
CA LEU A 183 32.95 -6.51 27.63
C LEU A 183 32.19 -6.85 28.94
N LYS A 184 30.95 -6.42 29.03
CA LYS A 184 30.05 -6.68 30.17
C LYS A 184 28.93 -7.63 29.80
N ASN A 185 28.37 -7.48 28.62
CA ASN A 185 27.26 -8.30 28.16
C ASN A 185 27.18 -8.33 26.65
N THR A 186 26.73 -9.46 26.10
CA THR A 186 26.30 -9.61 24.70
C THR A 186 24.93 -10.24 24.70
N SER A 187 24.03 -9.70 23.92
CA SER A 187 22.65 -10.19 23.78
C SER A 187 22.29 -10.25 22.30
N THR A 188 21.73 -11.37 21.88
CA THR A 188 21.14 -11.56 20.54
C THR A 188 19.68 -11.95 20.73
N ARG A 189 18.79 -11.35 19.95
CA ARG A 189 17.36 -11.62 19.98
C ARG A 189 16.84 -11.71 18.56
N ASP A 190 16.19 -12.83 18.24
CA ASP A 190 15.47 -13.09 17.01
C ASP A 190 13.96 -13.16 17.31
N LEU A 191 13.14 -12.48 16.47
CA LEU A 191 11.67 -12.42 16.58
C LEU A 191 11.03 -12.71 15.21
#